data_49e4a50ca1a401d52b0586fe54fef80b
#
_entry.id   49e4a50ca1a401d52b0586fe54fef80b
#
_cell.length_a   1.000
_cell.length_b   1.000
_cell.length_c   1.000
_cell.angle_alpha   90.00
_cell.angle_beta   90.00
_cell.angle_gamma   90.00
#
_symmetry.space_group_name_H-M   'P 1'
#
loop_
_entity.id
_entity.type
_entity.pdbx_description
1 polymer ?
#
loop_
_entity_poly.entity_id
_entity_poly.type
_entity_poly.pdbx_seq_one_letter_code
_entity_poly.pdbx_strand_id
1 'polypeptide(L)'
;MTKEIRHFSKNKNLRLILSIIMTVLSAFIQVYVIQVFMNPCNLLSSGFTGVAILIHKICNLFNINFSISLGILMLNIPAALLCYKSVSKRFVFLSCLQFGLVSFFLNIFSFTPFFDDLVLNVLFGGFLYGIGITLALKADGSTGGTDFIALYISNKIHKSLWDYVFIFNTTILIIFGLFFGWVYAGYSIIFQFISTQTISRFYHRYAQITVEITTENPSIITKAYTENFKHGMSVIDAYGAYSNKKFYICKTVISSYEEADVIDCVLNVAPNVIINSYKTNHFYGKFYHQPIG
;
A
#
# COMPACT_ATOMS: atom_id res chain seq x y z
N MET A 1 -9.52 -18.27 -9.44
CA MET A 1 -8.04 -18.10 -9.42
C MET A 1 -7.44 -19.48 -9.69
N THR A 2 -6.74 -19.66 -10.81
CA THR A 2 -6.27 -20.97 -11.31
C THR A 2 -5.22 -21.59 -10.38
N LYS A 3 -5.17 -22.95 -10.29
CA LYS A 3 -4.21 -23.74 -9.48
C LYS A 3 -2.74 -23.32 -9.68
N GLU A 4 -2.40 -22.82 -10.85
CA GLU A 4 -1.05 -22.35 -11.19
C GLU A 4 -0.65 -21.08 -10.41
N ILE A 5 -1.54 -20.10 -10.24
CA ILE A 5 -1.27 -18.89 -9.44
C ILE A 5 -1.05 -19.25 -7.96
N ARG A 6 -1.69 -20.31 -7.46
CA ARG A 6 -1.52 -20.82 -6.09
C ARG A 6 -0.15 -21.45 -5.84
N HIS A 7 0.41 -22.13 -6.84
CA HIS A 7 1.77 -22.73 -6.72
C HIS A 7 2.86 -21.66 -6.68
N PHE A 8 2.66 -20.52 -7.37
CA PHE A 8 3.54 -19.34 -7.35
C PHE A 8 3.64 -18.69 -5.97
N SER A 9 2.59 -18.74 -5.14
CA SER A 9 2.58 -18.13 -3.81
C SER A 9 3.44 -18.86 -2.76
N LYS A 10 3.70 -20.17 -2.93
CA LYS A 10 4.45 -20.99 -1.94
C LYS A 10 5.98 -20.90 -2.06
N ASN A 11 6.51 -20.47 -3.21
CA ASN A 11 7.96 -20.42 -3.42
C ASN A 11 8.52 -19.05 -2.98
N LYS A 12 9.26 -18.99 -1.85
CA LYS A 12 9.84 -17.76 -1.28
C LYS A 12 10.69 -16.98 -2.29
N ASN A 13 11.46 -17.70 -3.13
CA ASN A 13 12.33 -17.07 -4.13
C ASN A 13 11.52 -16.41 -5.25
N LEU A 14 10.46 -17.05 -5.70
CA LEU A 14 9.57 -16.53 -6.73
C LEU A 14 8.81 -15.30 -6.24
N ARG A 15 8.35 -15.32 -4.97
CA ARG A 15 7.71 -14.17 -4.32
C ARG A 15 8.67 -12.99 -4.19
N LEU A 16 9.96 -13.22 -3.92
CA LEU A 16 10.95 -12.17 -3.88
C LEU A 16 11.19 -11.56 -5.27
N ILE A 17 11.33 -12.39 -6.30
CA ILE A 17 11.51 -11.94 -7.69
C ILE A 17 10.33 -11.09 -8.13
N LEU A 18 9.10 -11.53 -7.89
CA LEU A 18 7.89 -10.75 -8.20
C LEU A 18 7.86 -9.42 -7.46
N SER A 19 8.24 -9.40 -6.16
CA SER A 19 8.33 -8.15 -5.40
C SER A 19 9.37 -7.20 -5.99
N ILE A 20 10.52 -7.70 -6.42
CA ILE A 20 11.55 -6.87 -7.07
C ILE A 20 11.04 -6.30 -8.40
N ILE A 21 10.40 -7.12 -9.24
CA ILE A 21 9.81 -6.66 -10.50
C ILE A 21 8.77 -5.57 -10.27
N MET A 22 7.86 -5.77 -9.29
CA MET A 22 6.85 -4.77 -8.94
C MET A 22 7.48 -3.48 -8.41
N THR A 23 8.58 -3.58 -7.64
CA THR A 23 9.32 -2.42 -7.13
C THR A 23 10.00 -1.65 -8.28
N VAL A 24 10.62 -2.33 -9.23
CA VAL A 24 11.23 -1.71 -10.41
C VAL A 24 10.17 -1.00 -11.26
N LEU A 25 9.03 -1.66 -11.51
CA LEU A 25 7.93 -1.08 -12.27
C LEU A 25 7.32 0.12 -11.54
N SER A 26 7.17 0.05 -10.22
CA SER A 26 6.74 1.18 -9.38
C SER A 26 7.66 2.38 -9.53
N ALA A 27 8.98 2.17 -9.42
CA ALA A 27 9.97 3.23 -9.55
C ALA A 27 9.93 3.87 -10.95
N PHE A 28 9.80 3.05 -12.00
CA PHE A 28 9.70 3.53 -13.37
C PHE A 28 8.44 4.39 -13.58
N ILE A 29 7.28 3.92 -13.13
CA ILE A 29 6.01 4.67 -13.22
C ILE A 29 6.12 5.99 -12.47
N GLN A 30 6.70 6.02 -11.28
CA GLN A 30 6.84 7.25 -10.50
C GLN A 30 7.72 8.28 -11.21
N VAL A 31 8.87 7.85 -11.78
CA VAL A 31 9.75 8.74 -12.53
C VAL A 31 9.06 9.29 -13.78
N TYR A 32 8.36 8.42 -14.51
CA TYR A 32 7.56 8.81 -15.64
C TYR A 32 6.53 9.89 -15.26
N VAL A 33 5.77 9.67 -14.18
CA VAL A 33 4.78 10.64 -13.71
C VAL A 33 5.41 11.95 -13.27
N ILE A 34 6.53 11.93 -12.55
CA ILE A 34 7.22 13.14 -12.09
C ILE A 34 7.65 13.98 -13.30
N GLN A 35 8.22 13.36 -14.33
CA GLN A 35 8.75 14.10 -15.49
C GLN A 35 7.67 14.53 -16.46
N VAL A 36 6.69 13.66 -16.75
CA VAL A 36 5.69 13.88 -17.80
C VAL A 36 4.50 14.72 -17.31
N PHE A 37 4.05 14.51 -16.07
CA PHE A 37 2.80 15.11 -15.58
C PHE A 37 3.04 16.16 -14.48
N MET A 38 3.99 15.92 -13.58
CA MET A 38 4.15 16.81 -12.42
C MET A 38 5.03 18.02 -12.72
N ASN A 39 6.21 17.81 -13.33
CA ASN A 39 7.16 18.89 -13.60
C ASN A 39 6.58 19.97 -14.51
N PRO A 40 5.93 19.64 -15.67
CA PRO A 40 5.40 20.65 -16.58
C PRO A 40 4.31 21.51 -15.94
N CYS A 41 3.52 20.92 -15.05
CA CYS A 41 2.38 21.57 -14.39
C CYS A 41 2.69 22.12 -13.01
N ASN A 42 3.95 22.15 -12.61
CA ASN A 42 4.36 22.61 -11.28
C ASN A 42 3.63 21.91 -10.13
N LEU A 43 3.30 20.62 -10.28
CA LEU A 43 2.61 19.86 -9.24
C LEU A 43 3.59 19.40 -8.15
N LEU A 44 3.03 19.15 -6.96
CA LEU A 44 3.75 18.62 -5.80
C LEU A 44 3.11 17.29 -5.37
N SER A 45 3.96 16.28 -5.12
CA SER A 45 3.51 15.03 -4.48
C SER A 45 3.48 15.15 -2.96
N SER A 46 3.01 14.12 -2.27
CA SER A 46 3.07 14.00 -0.82
C SER A 46 4.40 13.41 -0.32
N GLY A 47 4.61 13.49 0.98
CA GLY A 47 5.74 12.86 1.65
C GLY A 47 7.10 13.44 1.29
N PHE A 48 8.16 12.67 1.48
CA PHE A 48 9.54 13.14 1.25
C PHE A 48 9.86 13.41 -0.22
N THR A 49 9.20 12.72 -1.15
CA THR A 49 9.31 13.06 -2.56
C THR A 49 8.78 14.47 -2.83
N GLY A 50 7.64 14.83 -2.22
CA GLY A 50 7.11 16.19 -2.28
C GLY A 50 8.06 17.22 -1.68
N VAL A 51 8.65 16.92 -0.52
CA VAL A 51 9.68 17.79 0.09
C VAL A 51 10.89 17.95 -0.83
N ALA A 52 11.39 16.86 -1.42
CA ALA A 52 12.52 16.93 -2.35
C ALA A 52 12.23 17.80 -3.59
N ILE A 53 11.02 17.67 -4.15
CA ILE A 53 10.56 18.51 -5.27
C ILE A 53 10.42 19.97 -4.82
N LEU A 54 9.88 20.23 -3.63
CA LEU A 54 9.74 21.58 -3.10
C LEU A 54 11.11 22.25 -2.89
N ILE A 55 12.05 21.54 -2.27
CA ILE A 55 13.43 22.02 -2.08
C ILE A 55 14.08 22.32 -3.43
N HIS A 56 13.97 21.41 -4.40
CA HIS A 56 14.48 21.62 -5.76
C HIS A 56 13.91 22.93 -6.37
N LYS A 57 12.59 23.12 -6.29
CA LYS A 57 11.93 24.32 -6.83
C LYS A 57 12.37 25.59 -6.11
N ILE A 58 12.47 25.57 -4.78
CA ILE A 58 12.93 26.72 -4.00
C ILE A 58 14.40 27.02 -4.33
N CYS A 59 15.28 26.03 -4.38
CA CYS A 59 16.67 26.20 -4.77
C CYS A 59 16.83 26.83 -6.15
N ASN A 60 15.99 26.42 -7.11
CA ASN A 60 16.00 27.03 -8.45
C ASN A 60 15.63 28.52 -8.45
N LEU A 61 14.77 28.99 -7.52
CA LEU A 61 14.48 30.43 -7.37
C LEU A 61 15.75 31.25 -6.98
N PHE A 62 16.69 30.63 -6.27
CA PHE A 62 17.94 31.20 -5.85
C PHE A 62 19.14 30.85 -6.76
N ASN A 63 18.87 30.26 -7.95
CA ASN A 63 19.90 29.77 -8.88
C ASN A 63 20.83 28.70 -8.29
N ILE A 64 20.36 27.93 -7.31
CA ILE A 64 21.10 26.81 -6.70
C ILE A 64 20.68 25.53 -7.39
N ASN A 65 21.64 24.81 -7.99
CA ASN A 65 21.41 23.53 -8.61
C ASN A 65 21.28 22.42 -7.55
N PHE A 66 20.06 22.09 -7.18
CA PHE A 66 19.75 20.97 -6.28
C PHE A 66 18.88 19.94 -7.01
N SER A 67 19.35 18.69 -7.15
CA SER A 67 18.58 17.68 -7.88
C SER A 67 17.52 17.03 -7.02
N ILE A 68 16.35 16.72 -7.62
CA ILE A 68 15.27 16.00 -6.95
C ILE A 68 15.76 14.62 -6.46
N SER A 69 16.57 13.93 -7.27
CA SER A 69 17.15 12.62 -6.95
C SER A 69 18.00 12.65 -5.68
N LEU A 70 18.83 13.68 -5.53
CA LEU A 70 19.64 13.89 -4.32
C LEU A 70 18.73 14.12 -3.11
N GLY A 71 17.70 14.96 -3.25
CA GLY A 71 16.74 15.24 -2.19
C GLY A 71 16.00 13.99 -1.71
N ILE A 72 15.56 13.13 -2.63
CA ILE A 72 14.92 11.85 -2.30
C ILE A 72 15.86 10.98 -1.48
N LEU A 73 17.12 10.82 -1.87
CA LEU A 73 18.08 10.01 -1.13
C LEU A 73 18.42 10.60 0.24
N MET A 74 18.67 11.91 0.32
CA MET A 74 19.01 12.58 1.57
C MET A 74 17.91 12.47 2.63
N LEU A 75 16.65 12.50 2.23
CA LEU A 75 15.51 12.39 3.15
C LEU A 75 15.18 10.95 3.52
N ASN A 76 15.27 10.02 2.56
CA ASN A 76 14.84 8.63 2.77
C ASN A 76 15.89 7.75 3.44
N ILE A 77 17.19 7.96 3.19
CA ILE A 77 18.25 7.15 3.81
C ILE A 77 18.24 7.27 5.35
N PRO A 78 18.21 8.49 5.94
CA PRO A 78 18.11 8.62 7.41
C PRO A 78 16.84 7.99 7.97
N ALA A 79 15.69 8.16 7.30
CA ALA A 79 14.44 7.53 7.71
C ALA A 79 14.52 6.00 7.70
N ALA A 80 15.10 5.41 6.66
CA ALA A 80 15.29 3.97 6.57
C ALA A 80 16.22 3.44 7.67
N LEU A 81 17.30 4.16 7.98
CA LEU A 81 18.25 3.82 9.06
C LEU A 81 17.59 3.88 10.44
N LEU A 82 16.75 4.88 10.70
CA LEU A 82 16.01 5.00 11.95
C LEU A 82 14.98 3.88 12.13
N CYS A 83 14.33 3.48 11.04
CA CYS A 83 13.24 2.50 11.07
C CYS A 83 13.73 1.05 10.96
N TYR A 84 14.98 0.80 10.58
CA TYR A 84 15.55 -0.53 10.29
C TYR A 84 15.30 -1.57 11.38
N LYS A 85 15.33 -1.16 12.66
CA LYS A 85 15.13 -2.09 13.81
C LYS A 85 13.67 -2.39 14.12
N SER A 86 12.75 -1.57 13.63
CA SER A 86 11.31 -1.63 13.99
C SER A 86 10.42 -2.18 12.90
N VAL A 87 10.97 -2.40 11.71
CA VAL A 87 10.26 -2.90 10.53
C VAL A 87 11.02 -4.10 9.97
N SER A 88 10.36 -4.96 9.19
CA SER A 88 11.02 -6.14 8.64
C SER A 88 12.16 -5.78 7.67
N LYS A 89 13.23 -6.58 7.71
CA LYS A 89 14.40 -6.41 6.84
C LYS A 89 14.01 -6.39 5.35
N ARG A 90 13.04 -7.22 4.96
CA ARG A 90 12.53 -7.31 3.59
C ARG A 90 11.85 -6.01 3.17
N PHE A 91 10.98 -5.46 4.02
CA PHE A 91 10.31 -4.19 3.76
C PHE A 91 11.31 -3.05 3.59
N VAL A 92 12.31 -2.94 4.49
CA VAL A 92 13.36 -1.92 4.39
C VAL A 92 14.16 -2.08 3.10
N PHE A 93 14.58 -3.30 2.76
CA PHE A 93 15.34 -3.58 1.54
C PHE A 93 14.57 -3.15 0.28
N LEU A 94 13.31 -3.59 0.14
CA LEU A 94 12.50 -3.27 -1.04
C LEU A 94 12.17 -1.77 -1.13
N SER A 95 12.00 -1.10 0.00
CA SER A 95 11.79 0.33 0.03
C SER A 95 13.07 1.11 -0.32
N CYS A 96 14.24 0.68 0.19
CA CYS A 96 15.53 1.25 -0.20
C CYS A 96 15.79 1.05 -1.70
N LEU A 97 15.48 -0.12 -2.22
CA LEU A 97 15.56 -0.42 -3.65
C LEU A 97 14.64 0.53 -4.44
N GLN A 98 13.42 0.75 -3.98
CA GLN A 98 12.43 1.57 -4.66
C GLN A 98 12.89 3.04 -4.78
N PHE A 99 13.17 3.74 -3.66
CA PHE A 99 13.60 5.14 -3.75
C PHE A 99 15.00 5.29 -4.34
N GLY A 100 15.86 4.29 -4.21
CA GLY A 100 17.15 4.24 -4.91
C GLY A 100 16.98 4.17 -6.43
N LEU A 101 16.06 3.31 -6.91
CA LEU A 101 15.73 3.22 -8.33
C LEU A 101 15.04 4.48 -8.85
N VAL A 102 14.14 5.10 -8.09
CA VAL A 102 13.55 6.39 -8.47
C VAL A 102 14.63 7.44 -8.66
N SER A 103 15.55 7.57 -7.68
CA SER A 103 16.66 8.49 -7.79
C SER A 103 17.56 8.21 -9.00
N PHE A 104 17.87 6.94 -9.25
CA PHE A 104 18.69 6.51 -10.39
C PHE A 104 17.97 6.79 -11.73
N PHE A 105 16.72 6.42 -11.86
CA PHE A 105 15.94 6.62 -13.10
C PHE A 105 15.69 8.09 -13.41
N LEU A 106 15.52 8.96 -12.39
CA LEU A 106 15.40 10.41 -12.59
C LEU A 106 16.65 11.03 -13.25
N ASN A 107 17.83 10.41 -13.07
CA ASN A 107 19.08 10.90 -13.67
C ASN A 107 19.32 10.31 -15.07
N ILE A 108 18.73 9.16 -15.40
CA ILE A 108 18.99 8.46 -16.68
C ILE A 108 17.90 8.75 -17.70
N PHE A 109 16.64 8.71 -17.28
CA PHE A 109 15.51 8.90 -18.17
C PHE A 109 15.14 10.39 -18.27
N SER A 110 14.80 10.80 -19.48
CA SER A 110 14.25 12.13 -19.78
C SER A 110 13.02 11.93 -20.65
N PHE A 111 11.85 12.09 -20.06
CA PHE A 111 10.56 11.95 -20.74
C PHE A 111 10.02 13.34 -21.11
N THR A 112 9.43 13.46 -22.29
CA THR A 112 8.73 14.66 -22.71
C THR A 112 7.31 14.70 -22.16
N PRO A 113 6.75 15.88 -21.85
CA PRO A 113 5.35 16.03 -21.48
C PRO A 113 4.41 15.42 -22.52
N PHE A 114 3.33 14.80 -22.05
CA PHE A 114 2.36 14.15 -22.92
C PHE A 114 1.13 15.04 -23.19
N PHE A 115 0.70 15.81 -22.19
CA PHE A 115 -0.41 16.74 -22.29
C PHE A 115 0.04 18.17 -21.99
N ASP A 116 -0.48 19.14 -22.72
CA ASP A 116 -0.34 20.56 -22.40
C ASP A 116 -1.41 21.04 -21.41
N ASP A 117 -2.49 20.28 -21.24
CA ASP A 117 -3.61 20.62 -20.35
C ASP A 117 -3.31 20.23 -18.88
N LEU A 118 -3.46 21.22 -17.98
CA LEU A 118 -3.18 21.06 -16.56
C LEU A 118 -4.12 20.05 -15.88
N VAL A 119 -5.41 20.03 -16.26
CA VAL A 119 -6.40 19.14 -15.66
C VAL A 119 -6.13 17.69 -16.05
N LEU A 120 -5.83 17.44 -17.32
CA LEU A 120 -5.45 16.10 -17.80
C LEU A 120 -4.19 15.60 -17.09
N ASN A 121 -3.19 16.45 -16.92
CA ASN A 121 -1.97 16.10 -16.17
C ASN A 121 -2.26 15.74 -14.72
N VAL A 122 -3.15 16.47 -14.05
CA VAL A 122 -3.56 16.17 -12.66
C VAL A 122 -4.31 14.85 -12.57
N LEU A 123 -5.27 14.60 -13.48
CA LEU A 123 -6.10 13.39 -13.44
C LEU A 123 -5.28 12.13 -13.77
N PHE A 124 -4.63 12.10 -14.92
CA PHE A 124 -3.85 10.93 -15.35
C PHE A 124 -2.58 10.76 -14.52
N GLY A 125 -1.90 11.84 -14.22
CA GLY A 125 -0.72 11.81 -13.37
C GLY A 125 -1.04 11.30 -11.96
N GLY A 126 -2.10 11.81 -11.32
CA GLY A 126 -2.54 11.35 -10.00
C GLY A 126 -2.92 9.87 -9.99
N PHE A 127 -3.65 9.41 -11.01
CA PHE A 127 -4.03 8.01 -11.16
C PHE A 127 -2.81 7.09 -11.34
N LEU A 128 -1.92 7.40 -12.27
CA LEU A 128 -0.71 6.61 -12.52
C LEU A 128 0.25 6.64 -11.33
N TYR A 129 0.38 7.79 -10.65
CA TYR A 129 1.18 7.90 -9.42
C TYR A 129 0.65 6.99 -8.32
N GLY A 130 -0.68 6.95 -8.14
CA GLY A 130 -1.35 6.05 -7.21
C GLY A 130 -1.13 4.56 -7.55
N ILE A 131 -1.13 4.20 -8.85
CA ILE A 131 -0.77 2.83 -9.29
C ILE A 131 0.68 2.52 -8.95
N GLY A 132 1.62 3.44 -9.20
CA GLY A 132 3.03 3.27 -8.86
C GLY A 132 3.23 2.99 -7.37
N ILE A 133 2.60 3.79 -6.49
CA ILE A 133 2.64 3.56 -5.04
C ILE A 133 2.01 2.21 -4.67
N THR A 134 0.86 1.88 -5.27
CA THR A 134 0.17 0.59 -5.02
C THR A 134 1.05 -0.60 -5.35
N LEU A 135 1.83 -0.56 -6.42
CA LEU A 135 2.76 -1.62 -6.80
C LEU A 135 3.88 -1.79 -5.75
N ALA A 136 4.46 -0.69 -5.24
CA ALA A 136 5.46 -0.74 -4.17
C ALA A 136 4.87 -1.38 -2.91
N LEU A 137 3.67 -0.99 -2.50
CA LEU A 137 2.98 -1.53 -1.33
C LEU A 137 2.63 -3.02 -1.51
N LYS A 138 2.18 -3.45 -2.70
CA LYS A 138 1.92 -4.86 -3.03
C LYS A 138 3.19 -5.70 -3.07
N ALA A 139 4.33 -5.09 -3.36
CA ALA A 139 5.64 -5.73 -3.31
C ALA A 139 6.15 -5.97 -1.88
N ASP A 140 5.41 -5.61 -0.84
CA ASP A 140 5.84 -5.56 0.56
C ASP A 140 6.95 -4.51 0.81
N GLY A 141 6.92 -3.40 0.05
CA GLY A 141 7.79 -2.25 0.21
C GLY A 141 6.99 -0.95 0.38
N SER A 142 7.68 0.18 0.41
CA SER A 142 7.11 1.53 0.41
C SER A 142 7.86 2.41 -0.58
N THR A 143 7.21 3.47 -1.04
CA THR A 143 7.88 4.53 -1.83
C THR A 143 8.76 5.44 -0.97
N GLY A 144 8.98 5.06 0.29
CA GLY A 144 9.73 5.83 1.26
C GLY A 144 8.88 6.95 1.92
N GLY A 145 9.58 7.95 2.42
CA GLY A 145 8.93 9.16 2.90
C GLY A 145 8.38 9.09 4.31
N THR A 146 7.36 9.89 4.54
CA THR A 146 6.66 10.01 5.82
C THR A 146 6.04 8.69 6.28
N ASP A 147 5.75 7.77 5.36
CA ASP A 147 5.17 6.46 5.67
C ASP A 147 6.11 5.61 6.54
N PHE A 148 7.43 5.67 6.29
CA PHE A 148 8.43 5.01 7.14
C PHE A 148 8.37 5.51 8.57
N ILE A 149 8.35 6.83 8.74
CA ILE A 149 8.33 7.47 10.06
C ILE A 149 7.01 7.17 10.76
N ALA A 150 5.89 7.26 10.02
CA ALA A 150 4.57 6.96 10.56
C ALA A 150 4.48 5.51 11.06
N LEU A 151 4.97 4.54 10.29
CA LEU A 151 5.02 3.13 10.70
C LEU A 151 5.92 2.91 11.91
N TYR A 152 7.13 3.50 11.92
CA TYR A 152 8.07 3.38 13.03
C TYR A 152 7.48 3.87 14.35
N ILE A 153 6.97 5.11 14.34
CA ILE A 153 6.44 5.72 15.56
C ILE A 153 5.12 5.05 15.97
N SER A 154 4.23 4.72 15.02
CA SER A 154 2.99 3.99 15.28
C SER A 154 3.23 2.65 15.97
N ASN A 155 4.23 1.88 15.52
CA ASN A 155 4.62 0.64 16.16
C ASN A 155 5.17 0.85 17.58
N LYS A 156 5.88 1.97 17.83
CA LYS A 156 6.48 2.27 19.12
C LYS A 156 5.47 2.76 20.16
N ILE A 157 4.50 3.58 19.76
CA ILE A 157 3.53 4.21 20.67
C ILE A 157 2.14 3.56 20.62
N HIS A 158 1.94 2.54 19.74
CA HIS A 158 0.66 1.85 19.52
C HIS A 158 -0.52 2.80 19.23
N LYS A 159 -0.24 3.93 18.57
CA LYS A 159 -1.25 4.92 18.15
C LYS A 159 -1.12 5.21 16.66
N SER A 160 -2.23 5.51 16.02
CA SER A 160 -2.25 6.00 14.65
C SER A 160 -1.59 7.38 14.55
N LEU A 161 -0.76 7.58 13.52
CA LEU A 161 -0.09 8.86 13.29
C LEU A 161 -0.51 9.53 11.98
N TRP A 162 -1.59 9.07 11.39
CA TRP A 162 -2.06 9.62 10.12
C TRP A 162 -2.41 11.11 10.22
N ASP A 163 -2.88 11.58 11.39
CA ASP A 163 -3.15 13.00 11.63
C ASP A 163 -1.88 13.85 11.54
N TYR A 164 -0.75 13.36 12.06
CA TYR A 164 0.54 14.06 11.96
C TYR A 164 1.09 14.07 10.53
N VAL A 165 0.92 12.97 9.80
CA VAL A 165 1.28 12.90 8.37
C VAL A 165 0.43 13.89 7.56
N PHE A 166 -0.86 13.98 7.86
CA PHE A 166 -1.76 14.95 7.24
C PHE A 166 -1.33 16.40 7.52
N ILE A 167 -1.04 16.74 8.78
CA ILE A 167 -0.55 18.07 9.17
C ILE A 167 0.77 18.39 8.45
N PHE A 168 1.70 17.45 8.40
CA PHE A 168 2.99 17.61 7.71
C PHE A 168 2.79 17.89 6.21
N ASN A 169 1.99 17.07 5.52
CA ASN A 169 1.70 17.27 4.10
C ASN A 169 0.98 18.59 3.83
N THR A 170 0.03 18.97 4.70
CA THR A 170 -0.67 20.25 4.61
C THR A 170 0.30 21.43 4.76
N THR A 171 1.23 21.36 5.70
CA THR A 171 2.25 22.41 5.90
C THR A 171 3.12 22.57 4.64
N ILE A 172 3.53 21.46 4.02
CA ILE A 172 4.30 21.48 2.76
C ILE A 172 3.50 22.19 1.65
N LEU A 173 2.21 21.88 1.52
CA LEU A 173 1.34 22.49 0.51
C LEU A 173 1.08 23.98 0.77
N ILE A 174 0.98 24.41 2.02
CA ILE A 174 0.89 25.83 2.38
C ILE A 174 2.18 26.56 1.97
N ILE A 175 3.35 26.02 2.33
CA ILE A 175 4.64 26.60 1.93
C ILE A 175 4.72 26.68 0.40
N PHE A 176 4.33 25.61 -0.29
CA PHE A 176 4.32 25.59 -1.74
C PHE A 176 3.39 26.65 -2.34
N GLY A 177 2.19 26.82 -1.78
CA GLY A 177 1.24 27.85 -2.21
C GLY A 177 1.74 29.26 -2.05
N LEU A 178 2.49 29.53 -0.96
CA LEU A 178 3.11 30.85 -0.69
C LEU A 178 4.21 31.20 -1.71
N PHE A 179 5.03 30.23 -2.11
CA PHE A 179 6.15 30.46 -3.02
C PHE A 179 5.76 30.39 -4.50
N PHE A 180 4.87 29.50 -4.87
CA PHE A 180 4.58 29.15 -6.28
C PHE A 180 3.15 29.47 -6.71
N GLY A 181 2.29 29.89 -5.78
CA GLY A 181 0.91 30.27 -6.06
C GLY A 181 -0.13 29.22 -5.65
N TRP A 182 -1.26 29.70 -5.18
CA TRP A 182 -2.35 28.88 -4.61
C TRP A 182 -3.05 27.99 -5.63
N VAL A 183 -3.00 28.37 -6.92
CA VAL A 183 -3.58 27.56 -8.02
C VAL A 183 -2.84 26.23 -8.13
N TYR A 184 -1.51 26.26 -8.13
CA TYR A 184 -0.68 25.05 -8.21
C TYR A 184 -0.79 24.20 -6.94
N ALA A 185 -0.91 24.85 -5.77
CA ALA A 185 -1.19 24.13 -4.53
C ALA A 185 -2.55 23.42 -4.57
N GLY A 186 -3.60 24.08 -5.07
CA GLY A 186 -4.92 23.49 -5.26
C GLY A 186 -4.91 22.28 -6.19
N TYR A 187 -4.26 22.38 -7.34
CA TYR A 187 -4.08 21.24 -8.25
C TYR A 187 -3.24 20.11 -7.65
N SER A 188 -2.24 20.44 -6.85
CA SER A 188 -1.46 19.42 -6.12
C SER A 188 -2.30 18.69 -5.08
N ILE A 189 -3.25 19.37 -4.41
CA ILE A 189 -4.22 18.71 -3.52
C ILE A 189 -5.10 17.73 -4.29
N ILE A 190 -5.62 18.12 -5.46
CA ILE A 190 -6.44 17.26 -6.31
C ILE A 190 -5.61 16.06 -6.79
N PHE A 191 -4.38 16.27 -7.23
CA PHE A 191 -3.45 15.20 -7.62
C PHE A 191 -3.23 14.20 -6.47
N GLN A 192 -2.95 14.69 -5.26
CA GLN A 192 -2.78 13.84 -4.08
C GLN A 192 -4.06 13.10 -3.70
N PHE A 193 -5.21 13.75 -3.81
CA PHE A 193 -6.51 13.12 -3.58
C PHE A 193 -6.75 11.96 -4.55
N ILE A 194 -6.54 12.16 -5.85
CA ILE A 194 -6.72 11.11 -6.87
C ILE A 194 -5.75 9.96 -6.63
N SER A 195 -4.47 10.23 -6.35
CA SER A 195 -3.50 9.19 -6.07
C SER A 195 -3.87 8.39 -4.82
N THR A 196 -4.31 9.06 -3.75
CA THR A 196 -4.76 8.40 -2.51
C THR A 196 -6.00 7.54 -2.72
N GLN A 197 -6.99 8.03 -3.49
CA GLN A 197 -8.17 7.24 -3.84
C GLN A 197 -7.81 6.01 -4.68
N THR A 198 -6.85 6.15 -5.60
CA THR A 198 -6.33 5.04 -6.39
C THR A 198 -5.66 4.00 -5.50
N ILE A 199 -4.80 4.42 -4.57
CA ILE A 199 -4.17 3.51 -3.60
C ILE A 199 -5.25 2.80 -2.76
N SER A 200 -6.20 3.55 -2.21
CA SER A 200 -7.29 3.01 -1.40
C SER A 200 -8.14 1.99 -2.16
N ARG A 201 -8.31 2.17 -3.47
CA ARG A 201 -9.08 1.26 -4.32
C ARG A 201 -8.34 -0.02 -4.67
N PHE A 202 -7.03 0.03 -4.86
CA PHE A 202 -6.24 -1.11 -5.37
C PHE A 202 -5.37 -1.79 -4.30
N TYR A 203 -5.18 -1.17 -3.12
CA TYR A 203 -4.43 -1.73 -2.02
C TYR A 203 -5.32 -2.01 -0.82
N HIS A 204 -5.69 -3.27 -0.65
CA HIS A 204 -6.66 -3.73 0.37
C HIS A 204 -6.01 -4.59 1.46
N ARG A 205 -4.69 -4.58 1.60
CA ARG A 205 -3.96 -5.50 2.49
C ARG A 205 -4.51 -5.55 3.92
N TYR A 206 -4.97 -4.42 4.44
CA TYR A 206 -5.51 -4.32 5.80
C TYR A 206 -7.03 -4.31 5.85
N ALA A 207 -7.70 -4.56 4.72
CA ALA A 207 -9.13 -4.73 4.73
C ALA A 207 -9.47 -6.00 5.51
N GLN A 208 -10.44 -5.91 6.39
CA GLN A 208 -10.96 -7.06 7.10
C GLN A 208 -12.02 -7.75 6.25
N ILE A 209 -11.95 -9.07 6.22
CA ILE A 209 -12.87 -9.93 5.47
C ILE A 209 -13.54 -10.88 6.45
N THR A 210 -14.86 -10.94 6.39
CA THR A 210 -15.62 -11.98 7.06
C THR A 210 -15.69 -13.21 6.15
N VAL A 211 -15.31 -14.36 6.68
CA VAL A 211 -15.44 -15.65 6.01
C VAL A 211 -16.47 -16.49 6.76
N GLU A 212 -17.47 -16.94 6.05
CA GLU A 212 -18.52 -17.84 6.53
C GLU A 212 -18.44 -19.17 5.79
N ILE A 213 -18.32 -20.26 6.54
CA ILE A 213 -18.13 -21.61 6.01
C ILE A 213 -19.31 -22.45 6.48
N THR A 214 -20.13 -22.88 5.52
CA THR A 214 -21.28 -23.75 5.79
C THR A 214 -20.84 -25.20 5.71
N THR A 215 -21.03 -25.96 6.78
CA THR A 215 -20.59 -27.35 6.91
C THR A 215 -21.53 -28.21 7.78
N GLU A 216 -21.54 -29.52 7.53
CA GLU A 216 -22.21 -30.50 8.41
C GLU A 216 -21.28 -30.89 9.59
N ASN A 217 -19.96 -30.79 9.44
CA ASN A 217 -18.98 -31.13 10.47
C ASN A 217 -18.06 -29.96 10.81
N PRO A 218 -18.42 -29.14 11.80
CA PRO A 218 -17.61 -27.95 12.17
C PRO A 218 -16.30 -28.32 12.86
N SER A 219 -16.21 -29.49 13.53
CA SER A 219 -15.02 -29.88 14.33
C SER A 219 -13.74 -29.99 13.49
N ILE A 220 -13.86 -30.52 12.26
CA ILE A 220 -12.73 -30.68 11.35
C ILE A 220 -12.20 -29.30 10.93
N ILE A 221 -13.11 -28.37 10.61
CA ILE A 221 -12.78 -27.03 10.16
C ILE A 221 -12.17 -26.21 11.29
N THR A 222 -12.81 -26.21 12.48
CA THR A 222 -12.34 -25.43 13.63
C THR A 222 -10.96 -25.90 14.08
N LYS A 223 -10.70 -27.24 14.09
CA LYS A 223 -9.39 -27.78 14.42
C LYS A 223 -8.32 -27.31 13.42
N ALA A 224 -8.54 -27.51 12.12
CA ALA A 224 -7.60 -27.10 11.09
C ALA A 224 -7.36 -25.59 11.10
N TYR A 225 -8.39 -24.79 11.38
CA TYR A 225 -8.29 -23.35 11.44
C TYR A 225 -7.49 -22.87 12.67
N THR A 226 -7.79 -23.35 13.87
CA THR A 226 -7.14 -22.91 15.11
C THR A 226 -5.68 -23.33 15.22
N GLU A 227 -5.29 -24.42 14.53
CA GLU A 227 -3.90 -24.86 14.45
C GLU A 227 -3.04 -23.95 13.54
N ASN A 228 -3.64 -23.29 12.54
CA ASN A 228 -2.91 -22.53 11.53
C ASN A 228 -3.09 -21.01 11.62
N PHE A 229 -4.18 -20.52 12.22
CA PHE A 229 -4.53 -19.09 12.25
C PHE A 229 -4.74 -18.59 13.68
N LYS A 230 -4.51 -17.28 13.88
CA LYS A 230 -4.58 -16.62 15.20
C LYS A 230 -5.87 -15.83 15.43
N HIS A 231 -6.81 -15.89 14.49
CA HIS A 231 -8.12 -15.23 14.63
C HIS A 231 -9.13 -16.16 15.27
N GLY A 232 -10.08 -15.60 15.99
CA GLY A 232 -11.19 -16.37 16.57
C GLY A 232 -12.15 -16.87 15.47
N MET A 233 -12.75 -18.01 15.71
CA MET A 233 -13.83 -18.56 14.86
C MET A 233 -15.04 -18.87 15.73
N SER A 234 -16.23 -18.45 15.31
CA SER A 234 -17.51 -18.75 15.96
C SER A 234 -18.24 -19.83 15.17
N VAL A 235 -18.84 -20.78 15.86
CA VAL A 235 -19.70 -21.82 15.26
C VAL A 235 -21.13 -21.51 15.63
N ILE A 236 -22.01 -21.44 14.64
CA ILE A 236 -23.43 -21.11 14.75
C ILE A 236 -24.24 -22.28 14.23
N ASP A 237 -25.19 -22.77 15.02
CA ASP A 237 -26.16 -23.80 14.59
C ASP A 237 -27.17 -23.18 13.62
N ALA A 238 -27.43 -23.88 12.51
CA ALA A 238 -28.35 -23.45 11.49
C ALA A 238 -29.18 -24.65 10.95
N TYR A 239 -30.32 -24.35 10.36
CA TYR A 239 -31.22 -25.36 9.75
C TYR A 239 -31.56 -24.90 8.33
N GLY A 240 -31.59 -25.86 7.41
CA GLY A 240 -32.01 -25.60 6.04
C GLY A 240 -33.53 -25.36 5.98
N ALA A 241 -33.94 -24.21 5.48
CA ALA A 241 -35.36 -23.84 5.42
C ALA A 241 -36.20 -24.80 4.61
N TYR A 242 -35.64 -25.42 3.59
CA TYR A 242 -36.34 -26.41 2.75
C TYR A 242 -36.15 -27.85 3.25
N SER A 243 -34.89 -28.19 3.60
CA SER A 243 -34.54 -29.60 3.94
C SER A 243 -34.76 -29.93 5.41
N ASN A 244 -34.95 -28.95 6.29
CA ASN A 244 -34.92 -29.04 7.76
C ASN A 244 -33.69 -29.78 8.33
N LYS A 245 -32.66 -29.96 7.51
CA LYS A 245 -31.39 -30.55 7.96
C LYS A 245 -30.59 -29.56 8.77
N LYS A 246 -30.00 -30.04 9.86
CA LYS A 246 -29.06 -29.24 10.68
C LYS A 246 -27.73 -29.15 9.97
N PHE A 247 -27.17 -27.94 9.98
CA PHE A 247 -25.80 -27.65 9.55
C PHE A 247 -25.19 -26.55 10.46
N TYR A 248 -23.93 -26.22 10.22
CA TYR A 248 -23.22 -25.23 11.02
C TYR A 248 -22.63 -24.17 10.11
N ILE A 249 -22.58 -22.93 10.62
CA ILE A 249 -21.90 -21.81 9.99
C ILE A 249 -20.69 -21.47 10.86
N CYS A 250 -19.49 -21.76 10.37
CA CYS A 250 -18.24 -21.33 10.98
C CYS A 250 -17.90 -19.93 10.46
N LYS A 251 -17.90 -18.93 11.34
CA LYS A 251 -17.68 -17.52 11.00
C LYS A 251 -16.40 -17.00 11.62
N THR A 252 -15.57 -16.36 10.81
CA THR A 252 -14.33 -15.70 11.26
C THR A 252 -14.15 -14.38 10.54
N VAL A 253 -13.40 -13.46 11.17
CA VAL A 253 -12.94 -12.21 10.54
C VAL A 253 -11.43 -12.27 10.46
N ILE A 254 -10.91 -12.10 9.27
CA ILE A 254 -9.48 -12.23 8.94
C ILE A 254 -9.01 -11.02 8.15
N SER A 255 -7.70 -10.88 7.99
CA SER A 255 -7.13 -9.90 7.06
C SER A 255 -7.24 -10.39 5.61
N SER A 256 -7.43 -9.47 4.67
CA SER A 256 -7.60 -9.82 3.25
C SER A 256 -6.42 -10.60 2.64
N TYR A 257 -5.22 -10.43 3.17
CA TYR A 257 -4.05 -11.20 2.73
C TYR A 257 -4.08 -12.68 3.17
N GLU A 258 -4.85 -13.02 4.21
CA GLU A 258 -5.00 -14.38 4.75
C GLU A 258 -6.14 -15.16 4.07
N GLU A 259 -6.99 -14.49 3.28
CA GLU A 259 -8.19 -15.09 2.69
C GLU A 259 -7.87 -16.35 1.88
N ALA A 260 -6.87 -16.29 1.02
CA ALA A 260 -6.49 -17.43 0.18
C ALA A 260 -5.99 -18.62 1.01
N ASP A 261 -5.18 -18.35 2.03
CA ASP A 261 -4.62 -19.39 2.90
C ASP A 261 -5.70 -20.03 3.77
N VAL A 262 -6.69 -19.26 4.25
CA VAL A 262 -7.83 -19.77 5.00
C VAL A 262 -8.73 -20.62 4.12
N ILE A 263 -9.06 -20.17 2.91
CA ILE A 263 -9.87 -20.95 1.96
C ILE A 263 -9.15 -22.25 1.60
N ASP A 264 -7.86 -22.21 1.31
CA ASP A 264 -7.09 -23.42 0.99
C ASP A 264 -7.01 -24.39 2.17
N CYS A 265 -6.81 -23.89 3.39
CA CYS A 265 -6.81 -24.72 4.60
C CYS A 265 -8.15 -25.43 4.77
N VAL A 266 -9.25 -24.74 4.60
CA VAL A 266 -10.60 -25.30 4.74
C VAL A 266 -10.92 -26.31 3.64
N LEU A 267 -10.65 -25.98 2.37
CA LEU A 267 -10.93 -26.88 1.24
C LEU A 267 -10.07 -28.15 1.24
N ASN A 268 -8.86 -28.10 1.85
CA ASN A 268 -8.02 -29.29 1.99
C ASN A 268 -8.60 -30.32 2.97
N VAL A 269 -9.31 -29.88 4.00
CA VAL A 269 -9.92 -30.78 5.01
C VAL A 269 -11.40 -31.07 4.75
N ALA A 270 -12.08 -30.19 4.02
CA ALA A 270 -13.49 -30.28 3.72
C ALA A 270 -13.80 -29.73 2.31
N PRO A 271 -13.58 -30.51 1.23
CA PRO A 271 -13.69 -30.01 -0.15
C PRO A 271 -15.12 -29.65 -0.60
N ASN A 272 -16.14 -30.14 0.08
CA ASN A 272 -17.55 -29.96 -0.29
C ASN A 272 -18.28 -28.87 0.53
N VAL A 273 -17.58 -28.00 1.20
CA VAL A 273 -18.18 -26.88 1.96
C VAL A 273 -18.49 -25.68 1.08
N ILE A 274 -19.48 -24.90 1.49
CA ILE A 274 -19.78 -23.61 0.87
C ILE A 274 -19.04 -22.54 1.68
N ILE A 275 -18.24 -21.73 0.99
CA ILE A 275 -17.49 -20.63 1.60
C ILE A 275 -17.97 -19.32 0.99
N ASN A 276 -18.45 -18.40 1.83
CA ASN A 276 -18.77 -17.04 1.49
C ASN A 276 -17.75 -16.11 2.12
N SER A 277 -17.12 -15.22 1.32
CA SER A 277 -16.25 -14.17 1.82
C SER A 277 -16.79 -12.80 1.39
N TYR A 278 -16.78 -11.85 2.33
CA TYR A 278 -17.23 -10.49 2.07
C TYR A 278 -16.49 -9.49 2.94
N LYS A 279 -16.39 -8.25 2.46
CA LYS A 279 -15.68 -7.18 3.15
C LYS A 279 -16.40 -6.81 4.45
N THR A 280 -15.67 -6.80 5.56
CA THR A 280 -16.15 -6.28 6.85
C THR A 280 -16.04 -4.76 6.85
N ASN A 281 -17.16 -4.05 6.94
CA ASN A 281 -17.14 -2.59 6.92
C ASN A 281 -16.55 -2.02 8.22
N HIS A 282 -16.95 -2.56 9.37
CA HIS A 282 -16.49 -2.11 10.68
C HIS A 282 -16.30 -3.32 11.59
N PHE A 283 -15.16 -3.38 12.26
CA PHE A 283 -14.86 -4.36 13.30
C PHE A 283 -14.39 -3.63 14.55
N TYR A 284 -15.06 -3.85 15.64
CA TYR A 284 -14.71 -3.26 16.95
C TYR A 284 -14.25 -4.38 17.89
N GLY A 285 -13.01 -4.31 18.35
CA GLY A 285 -12.42 -5.30 19.25
C GLY A 285 -10.94 -5.51 19.00
N LYS A 286 -10.36 -6.48 19.73
CA LYS A 286 -8.96 -6.87 19.53
C LYS A 286 -8.86 -7.69 18.23
N PHE A 287 -8.04 -7.23 17.29
CA PHE A 287 -7.75 -7.92 16.03
C PHE A 287 -6.25 -8.17 15.93
N TYR A 288 -5.87 -9.38 15.56
CA TYR A 288 -4.46 -9.72 15.34
C TYR A 288 -4.04 -9.28 13.94
N HIS A 289 -3.03 -8.41 13.87
CA HIS A 289 -2.37 -8.07 12.61
C HIS A 289 -1.02 -8.76 12.57
N GLN A 290 -0.79 -9.56 11.54
CA GLN A 290 0.53 -10.14 11.32
C GLN A 290 1.51 -9.01 10.96
N PRO A 291 2.68 -8.90 11.63
CA PRO A 291 3.67 -7.89 11.28
C PRO A 291 4.07 -7.99 9.80
N ILE A 292 4.37 -6.83 9.20
CA ILE A 292 4.89 -6.76 7.83
C ILE A 292 6.28 -7.41 7.84
N GLY A 293 6.41 -8.62 7.28
CA GLY A 293 7.67 -9.35 7.28
C GLY A 293 7.66 -10.51 6.32
#